data_37ea3e236f36d5caae677e5d5e137a94
#
_entry.id   37ea3e236f36d5caae677e5d5e137a94
#
_cell.length_a   1.000
_cell.length_b   1.000
_cell.length_c   1.000
_cell.angle_alpha   90.00
_cell.angle_beta   90.00
_cell.angle_gamma   90.00
#
_symmetry.space_group_name_H-M   'P 1'
#
loop_
_entity.id
_entity.type
_entity.pdbx_description
1 polymer ?
#
loop_
_entity_poly.entity_id
_entity_poly.type
_entity_poly.pdbx_seq_one_letter_code
_entity_poly.pdbx_strand_id
1 'polypeptide(L)'
;NGVKFQYCTNLSENQENERIENCIMNKYGVDIVDKGNNIKAEIKNIEIDISIYSIDNKTKVEIVLINKDSSVKTESLLDIAKEIRSNEYTGTRIFQFIKYRTKYSAESIPKSIIENSKQDTIRSLEINNGRVSNIVMNDDKSINVAQVNYNSGSYLIIGTPTIFITY
;
A
#
# COMPACT_ATOMS: atom_id res chain seq x y z
N ASN A 1 -1.32 -5.24 -7.05
CA ASN A 1 -1.57 -5.10 -5.62
C ASN A 1 -0.41 -4.42 -4.92
N GLY A 2 -0.63 -3.90 -3.71
CA GLY A 2 0.43 -3.24 -2.96
C GLY A 2 0.15 -3.11 -1.47
N VAL A 3 1.23 -2.82 -0.75
CA VAL A 3 1.24 -2.59 0.69
C VAL A 3 2.03 -1.32 0.97
N LYS A 4 1.51 -0.46 1.84
CA LYS A 4 2.25 0.62 2.47
C LYS A 4 2.35 0.32 3.97
N PHE A 5 3.55 0.27 4.48
CA PHE A 5 3.87 0.01 5.88
C PHE A 5 4.59 1.23 6.45
N GLN A 6 4.06 1.80 7.52
CA GLN A 6 4.63 2.97 8.18
C GLN A 6 5.01 2.61 9.61
N TYR A 7 6.14 3.15 10.09
CA TYR A 7 6.55 3.06 11.49
C TYR A 7 7.46 4.23 11.87
N CYS A 8 7.70 4.40 13.16
CA CYS A 8 8.70 5.31 13.69
C CYS A 8 9.78 4.53 14.43
N THR A 9 11.01 5.04 14.41
CA THR A 9 12.15 4.51 15.17
C THR A 9 12.90 5.64 15.86
N ASN A 10 13.72 5.28 16.85
CA ASN A 10 14.63 6.21 17.54
C ASN A 10 16.00 6.30 16.85
N LEU A 11 16.28 5.46 15.84
CA LEU A 11 17.49 5.59 15.03
C LEU A 11 17.45 6.92 14.24
N SER A 12 18.60 7.53 14.00
CA SER A 12 18.68 8.67 13.09
C SER A 12 18.34 8.27 11.65
N GLU A 13 17.99 9.23 10.78
CA GLU A 13 17.71 8.97 9.38
C GLU A 13 18.87 8.21 8.71
N ASN A 14 20.11 8.63 8.94
CA ASN A 14 21.29 7.98 8.36
C ASN A 14 21.47 6.54 8.84
N GLN A 15 21.30 6.28 10.15
CA GLN A 15 21.41 4.93 10.70
C GLN A 15 20.32 4.01 10.16
N GLU A 16 19.10 4.51 10.07
CA GLU A 16 17.97 3.74 9.55
C GLU A 16 18.11 3.49 8.05
N ASN A 17 18.60 4.49 7.30
CA ASN A 17 18.90 4.35 5.89
C ASN A 17 19.94 3.25 5.63
N GLU A 18 21.10 3.33 6.30
CA GLU A 18 22.18 2.33 6.18
C GLU A 18 21.68 0.93 6.56
N ARG A 19 20.89 0.81 7.64
CA ARG A 19 20.32 -0.46 8.08
C ARG A 19 19.40 -1.06 7.02
N ILE A 20 18.52 -0.24 6.43
CA ILE A 20 17.57 -0.67 5.40
C ILE A 20 18.31 -1.08 4.12
N GLU A 21 19.27 -0.27 3.66
CA GLU A 21 20.09 -0.59 2.49
C GLU A 21 20.79 -1.94 2.67
N ASN A 22 21.46 -2.14 3.82
CA ASN A 22 22.12 -3.40 4.14
C ASN A 22 21.15 -4.58 4.21
N CYS A 23 19.94 -4.38 4.76
CA CYS A 23 18.91 -5.40 4.81
C CYS A 23 18.50 -5.83 3.41
N ILE A 24 18.22 -4.88 2.51
CA ILE A 24 17.79 -5.16 1.13
C ILE A 24 18.89 -5.86 0.34
N MET A 25 20.11 -5.33 0.38
CA MET A 25 21.25 -5.92 -0.35
C MET A 25 21.58 -7.31 0.14
N ASN A 26 21.71 -7.51 1.45
CA ASN A 26 22.13 -8.80 2.01
C ASN A 26 21.07 -9.89 1.90
N LYS A 27 19.80 -9.52 2.06
CA LYS A 27 18.70 -10.49 2.10
C LYS A 27 18.17 -10.86 0.73
N TYR A 28 18.09 -9.88 -0.15
CA TYR A 28 17.46 -10.06 -1.46
C TYR A 28 18.46 -10.05 -2.62
N GLY A 29 19.72 -9.66 -2.36
CA GLY A 29 20.78 -9.66 -3.37
C GLY A 29 20.52 -8.68 -4.52
N VAL A 30 19.81 -7.58 -4.25
CA VAL A 30 19.42 -6.60 -5.26
C VAL A 30 20.14 -5.28 -5.04
N ASP A 31 20.44 -4.59 -6.14
CA ASP A 31 21.05 -3.27 -6.11
C ASP A 31 19.99 -2.20 -5.79
N ILE A 32 20.41 -1.19 -5.07
CA ILE A 32 19.61 -0.01 -4.76
C ILE A 32 19.80 1.00 -5.89
N VAL A 33 18.69 1.41 -6.51
CA VAL A 33 18.70 2.32 -7.67
C VAL A 33 18.83 3.78 -7.22
N ASP A 34 18.20 4.14 -6.10
CA ASP A 34 18.20 5.49 -5.54
C ASP A 34 18.57 5.39 -4.05
N LYS A 35 19.44 6.28 -3.57
CA LYS A 35 20.02 6.25 -2.24
C LYS A 35 19.76 7.56 -1.50
N GLY A 36 19.94 7.51 -0.19
CA GLY A 36 19.65 8.62 0.71
C GLY A 36 18.27 8.46 1.33
N ASN A 37 17.57 9.56 1.60
CA ASN A 37 16.28 9.52 2.30
C ASN A 37 15.14 8.86 1.49
N ASN A 38 15.41 8.50 0.21
CA ASN A 38 14.49 7.73 -0.65
C ASN A 38 15.26 6.55 -1.23
N ILE A 39 14.91 5.33 -0.81
CA ILE A 39 15.50 4.10 -1.30
C ILE A 39 14.56 3.47 -2.32
N LYS A 40 15.08 3.17 -3.51
CA LYS A 40 14.34 2.44 -4.55
C LYS A 40 15.07 1.18 -4.93
N ALA A 41 14.33 0.07 -4.96
CA ALA A 41 14.83 -1.23 -5.37
C ALA A 41 13.72 -2.02 -6.06
N GLU A 42 14.09 -3.09 -6.75
CA GLU A 42 13.14 -4.03 -7.34
C GLU A 42 13.56 -5.46 -7.00
N ILE A 43 12.64 -6.22 -6.40
CA ILE A 43 12.82 -7.64 -6.09
C ILE A 43 11.90 -8.43 -7.01
N LYS A 44 12.42 -9.10 -8.02
CA LYS A 44 11.62 -9.77 -9.04
C LYS A 44 10.67 -8.76 -9.71
N ASN A 45 9.36 -8.88 -9.49
CA ASN A 45 8.33 -7.98 -10.02
C ASN A 45 7.74 -7.05 -8.95
N ILE A 46 8.41 -6.92 -7.80
CA ILE A 46 7.97 -6.08 -6.69
C ILE A 46 8.84 -4.83 -6.66
N GLU A 47 8.21 -3.68 -6.93
CA GLU A 47 8.83 -2.38 -6.72
C GLU A 47 8.81 -2.03 -5.24
N ILE A 48 9.95 -1.57 -4.74
CA ILE A 48 10.16 -1.09 -3.38
C ILE A 48 10.48 0.39 -3.45
N ASP A 49 9.71 1.20 -2.73
CA ASP A 49 9.96 2.63 -2.55
C ASP A 49 9.89 2.94 -1.05
N ILE A 50 10.99 3.43 -0.48
CA ILE A 50 11.09 3.72 0.95
C ILE A 50 11.47 5.16 1.14
N SER A 51 10.67 5.88 1.93
CA SER A 51 10.94 7.25 2.34
C SER A 51 11.27 7.30 3.84
N ILE A 52 12.35 8.00 4.18
CA ILE A 52 12.85 8.15 5.55
C ILE A 52 12.94 9.63 5.86
N TYR A 53 12.30 10.09 6.92
CA TYR A 53 12.29 11.48 7.32
C TYR A 53 12.04 11.69 8.80
N SER A 54 12.55 12.80 9.36
CA SER A 54 12.33 13.17 10.75
C SER A 54 10.99 13.87 10.95
N ILE A 55 10.30 13.45 12.02
CA ILE A 55 9.09 14.11 12.52
C ILE A 55 9.02 13.98 14.04
N ASP A 56 8.77 15.08 14.76
CA ASP A 56 8.62 15.09 16.22
C ASP A 56 9.74 14.36 16.96
N ASN A 57 11.00 14.64 16.59
CA ASN A 57 12.22 14.01 17.15
C ASN A 57 12.30 12.48 16.97
N LYS A 58 11.58 11.91 16.04
CA LYS A 58 11.67 10.51 15.64
C LYS A 58 11.90 10.40 14.14
N THR A 59 12.52 9.33 13.73
CA THR A 59 12.61 8.98 12.32
C THR A 59 11.38 8.18 11.92
N LYS A 60 10.62 8.71 10.96
CA LYS A 60 9.50 8.03 10.35
C LYS A 60 9.94 7.35 9.04
N VAL A 61 9.51 6.12 8.86
CA VAL A 61 9.77 5.31 7.67
C VAL A 61 8.45 4.92 7.03
N GLU A 62 8.37 5.11 5.72
CA GLU A 62 7.28 4.62 4.88
C GLU A 62 7.83 3.65 3.84
N ILE A 63 7.43 2.39 3.92
CA ILE A 63 7.79 1.34 2.97
C ILE A 63 6.59 1.10 2.06
N VAL A 64 6.73 1.34 0.78
CA VAL A 64 5.72 1.06 -0.25
C VAL A 64 6.22 -0.09 -1.12
N LEU A 65 5.43 -1.15 -1.19
CA LEU A 65 5.68 -2.31 -2.02
C LEU A 65 4.56 -2.43 -3.04
N ILE A 66 4.90 -2.44 -4.32
CA ILE A 66 3.94 -2.60 -5.41
C ILE A 66 4.34 -3.81 -6.24
N ASN A 67 3.44 -4.77 -6.30
CA ASN A 67 3.60 -5.91 -7.20
C ASN A 67 2.72 -5.74 -8.44
N LYS A 68 3.34 -5.79 -9.61
CA LYS A 68 2.68 -5.72 -10.92
C LYS A 68 2.10 -7.06 -11.35
N ASP A 69 2.56 -8.14 -10.75
CA ASP A 69 2.09 -9.49 -11.02
C ASP A 69 0.98 -9.90 -10.03
N SER A 70 -0.11 -10.44 -10.55
CA SER A 70 -1.24 -10.90 -9.72
C SER A 70 -0.96 -12.19 -8.95
N SER A 71 0.16 -12.86 -9.21
CA SER A 71 0.55 -14.13 -8.56
C SER A 71 0.97 -13.96 -7.09
N VAL A 72 1.45 -12.76 -6.69
CA VAL A 72 1.90 -12.49 -5.32
C VAL A 72 0.77 -11.88 -4.50
N LYS A 73 0.47 -12.50 -3.36
CA LYS A 73 -0.57 -12.02 -2.43
C LYS A 73 -0.09 -10.81 -1.61
N THR A 74 -1.03 -9.99 -1.16
CA THR A 74 -0.73 -8.83 -0.29
C THR A 74 -0.08 -9.22 1.04
N GLU A 75 -0.39 -10.40 1.58
CA GLU A 75 0.24 -10.94 2.78
C GLU A 75 1.76 -11.12 2.60
N SER A 76 2.18 -11.65 1.44
CA SER A 76 3.61 -11.81 1.13
C SER A 76 4.34 -10.48 1.01
N LEU A 77 3.68 -9.43 0.46
CA LEU A 77 4.24 -8.08 0.45
C LEU A 77 4.37 -7.52 1.87
N LEU A 78 3.37 -7.77 2.71
CA LEU A 78 3.41 -7.34 4.10
C LEU A 78 4.56 -8.02 4.88
N ASP A 79 4.84 -9.29 4.60
CA ASP A 79 5.95 -9.99 5.23
C ASP A 79 7.31 -9.43 4.80
N ILE A 80 7.49 -9.09 3.52
CA ILE A 80 8.68 -8.36 3.05
C ILE A 80 8.82 -7.01 3.78
N ALA A 81 7.74 -6.24 3.91
CA ALA A 81 7.78 -4.96 4.62
C ALA A 81 8.17 -5.11 6.10
N LYS A 82 7.66 -6.15 6.78
CA LYS A 82 8.03 -6.48 8.16
C LYS A 82 9.49 -6.92 8.30
N GLU A 83 10.04 -7.59 7.31
CA GLU A 83 11.43 -8.01 7.29
C GLU A 83 12.41 -6.84 7.11
N ILE A 84 12.02 -5.83 6.32
CA ILE A 84 12.79 -4.58 6.12
C ILE A 84 12.73 -3.69 7.36
N ARG A 85 11.63 -3.72 8.11
CA ARG A 85 11.38 -2.89 9.28
C ARG A 85 12.47 -3.02 10.36
N SER A 86 12.74 -1.94 11.10
CA SER A 86 13.56 -1.98 12.31
C SER A 86 12.96 -2.92 13.38
N ASN A 87 13.80 -3.54 14.19
CA ASN A 87 13.34 -4.30 15.36
C ASN A 87 12.82 -3.38 16.47
N GLU A 88 13.35 -2.16 16.55
CA GLU A 88 12.94 -1.13 17.51
C GLU A 88 12.03 -0.12 16.80
N TYR A 89 10.73 -0.36 16.81
CA TYR A 89 9.74 0.47 16.13
C TYR A 89 8.52 0.78 16.99
N THR A 90 7.86 1.88 16.67
CA THR A 90 6.60 2.31 17.28
C THR A 90 5.64 2.84 16.21
N GLY A 91 4.37 2.96 16.55
CA GLY A 91 3.40 3.69 15.71
C GLY A 91 3.14 3.08 14.35
N THR A 92 2.97 1.77 14.28
CA THR A 92 2.74 1.06 13.00
C THR A 92 1.39 1.40 12.38
N ARG A 93 1.40 1.69 11.07
CA ARG A 93 0.21 1.77 10.22
C ARG A 93 0.41 0.94 8.97
N ILE A 94 -0.61 0.19 8.59
CA ILE A 94 -0.60 -0.71 7.43
C ILE A 94 -1.75 -0.34 6.51
N PHE A 95 -1.44 -0.17 5.23
CA PHE A 95 -2.40 0.07 4.17
C PHE A 95 -2.19 -1.00 3.09
N GLN A 96 -3.28 -1.53 2.56
CA GLN A 96 -3.25 -2.55 1.51
C GLN A 96 -4.22 -2.18 0.40
N PHE A 97 -3.89 -2.53 -0.84
CA PHE A 97 -4.82 -2.38 -1.94
C PHE A 97 -4.66 -3.50 -2.98
N ILE A 98 -5.77 -3.73 -3.69
CA ILE A 98 -5.82 -4.57 -4.88
C ILE A 98 -6.41 -3.73 -6.01
N LYS A 99 -5.79 -3.77 -7.20
CA LYS A 99 -6.27 -3.06 -8.39
C LYS A 99 -6.56 -4.08 -9.49
N TYR A 100 -7.77 -4.06 -9.99
CA TYR A 100 -8.20 -4.89 -11.12
C TYR A 100 -8.51 -4.04 -12.32
N ARG A 101 -8.14 -4.49 -13.51
CA ARG A 101 -8.71 -3.97 -14.76
C ARG A 101 -10.04 -4.67 -15.01
N THR A 102 -11.13 -3.91 -15.17
CA THR A 102 -12.45 -4.44 -15.48
C THR A 102 -12.68 -4.42 -16.99
N LYS A 103 -13.51 -5.35 -17.50
CA LYS A 103 -13.91 -5.38 -18.91
C LYS A 103 -15.08 -4.42 -19.20
N TYR A 104 -15.78 -3.97 -18.17
CA TYR A 104 -16.96 -3.10 -18.24
C TYR A 104 -16.67 -1.80 -17.50
N SER A 105 -17.41 -0.74 -17.84
CA SER A 105 -17.36 0.48 -17.03
C SER A 105 -17.62 0.12 -15.58
N ALA A 106 -16.80 0.65 -14.67
CA ALA A 106 -16.89 0.33 -13.24
C ALA A 106 -18.08 1.12 -12.64
N GLU A 107 -19.32 0.76 -12.99
CA GLU A 107 -20.53 1.49 -12.56
C GLU A 107 -21.12 0.98 -11.26
N SER A 108 -20.79 -0.24 -10.84
CA SER A 108 -21.37 -0.83 -9.63
C SER A 108 -20.33 -1.50 -8.75
N ILE A 109 -20.49 -1.34 -7.44
CA ILE A 109 -19.73 -2.09 -6.44
C ILE A 109 -20.04 -3.58 -6.63
N PRO A 110 -19.02 -4.47 -6.60
CA PRO A 110 -19.27 -5.90 -6.73
C PRO A 110 -20.31 -6.41 -5.74
N LYS A 111 -21.24 -7.23 -6.24
CA LYS A 111 -22.37 -7.75 -5.45
C LYS A 111 -21.90 -8.47 -4.17
N SER A 112 -20.81 -9.23 -4.27
CA SER A 112 -20.21 -9.90 -3.12
C SER A 112 -19.75 -8.95 -2.01
N ILE A 113 -19.32 -7.72 -2.34
CA ILE A 113 -18.97 -6.71 -1.33
C ILE A 113 -20.25 -6.19 -0.66
N ILE A 114 -21.29 -5.89 -1.45
CA ILE A 114 -22.57 -5.40 -0.93
C ILE A 114 -23.20 -6.44 0.01
N GLU A 115 -23.23 -7.70 -0.39
CA GLU A 115 -23.80 -8.80 0.42
C GLU A 115 -23.07 -9.03 1.75
N ASN A 116 -21.77 -8.68 1.83
CA ASN A 116 -20.95 -8.79 3.03
C ASN A 116 -20.77 -7.46 3.78
N SER A 117 -21.47 -6.41 3.39
CA SER A 117 -21.44 -5.11 4.05
C SER A 117 -22.64 -4.92 4.99
N LYS A 118 -22.46 -4.06 5.99
CA LYS A 118 -23.58 -3.59 6.81
C LYS A 118 -24.50 -2.72 5.96
N GLN A 119 -25.80 -2.96 6.05
CA GLN A 119 -26.79 -2.14 5.37
C GLN A 119 -26.65 -0.66 5.78
N ASP A 120 -26.87 0.23 4.82
CA ASP A 120 -26.85 1.70 5.01
C ASP A 120 -25.48 2.31 5.41
N THR A 121 -24.38 1.56 5.30
CA THR A 121 -23.04 2.08 5.61
C THR A 121 -22.25 2.54 4.38
N ILE A 122 -22.76 2.35 3.18
CA ILE A 122 -22.07 2.73 1.93
C ILE A 122 -22.15 4.25 1.75
N ARG A 123 -20.98 4.91 1.86
CA ARG A 123 -20.83 6.34 1.61
C ARG A 123 -20.00 6.54 0.36
N SER A 124 -20.56 7.16 -0.64
CA SER A 124 -19.91 7.36 -1.94
C SER A 124 -19.65 8.84 -2.22
N LEU A 125 -18.53 9.10 -2.89
CA LEU A 125 -18.12 10.39 -3.39
C LEU A 125 -17.79 10.25 -4.88
N GLU A 126 -18.40 11.07 -5.73
CA GLU A 126 -18.04 11.17 -7.14
C GLU A 126 -16.72 11.95 -7.28
N ILE A 127 -15.87 11.48 -8.16
CA ILE A 127 -14.61 12.11 -8.56
C ILE A 127 -14.58 12.27 -10.09
N ASN A 128 -13.66 13.08 -10.61
CA ASN A 128 -13.62 13.44 -12.04
C ASN A 128 -13.65 12.23 -12.99
N ASN A 129 -13.05 11.12 -12.60
CA ASN A 129 -12.92 9.92 -13.44
C ASN A 129 -13.62 8.69 -12.85
N GLY A 130 -14.55 8.87 -11.91
CA GLY A 130 -15.27 7.74 -11.32
C GLY A 130 -15.88 8.02 -9.96
N ARG A 131 -15.90 7.00 -9.11
CA ARG A 131 -16.52 7.04 -7.78
C ARG A 131 -15.61 6.36 -6.75
N VAL A 132 -15.57 6.90 -5.54
CA VAL A 132 -14.96 6.26 -4.39
C VAL A 132 -16.01 6.02 -3.33
N SER A 133 -16.07 4.81 -2.79
CA SER A 133 -17.02 4.41 -1.75
C SER A 133 -16.30 3.90 -0.52
N ASN A 134 -16.69 4.37 0.65
CA ASN A 134 -16.31 3.77 1.94
C ASN A 134 -17.43 2.84 2.39
N ILE A 135 -17.08 1.63 2.79
CA ILE A 135 -18.00 0.56 3.11
C ILE A 135 -17.58 -0.10 4.41
N VAL A 136 -18.50 -0.23 5.37
CA VAL A 136 -18.28 -1.01 6.58
C VAL A 136 -18.75 -2.43 6.35
N MET A 137 -17.85 -3.39 6.52
CA MET A 137 -18.13 -4.82 6.37
C MET A 137 -18.83 -5.39 7.60
N ASN A 138 -19.42 -6.57 7.49
CA ASN A 138 -20.12 -7.23 8.58
C ASN A 138 -19.22 -7.53 9.80
N ASP A 139 -17.89 -7.62 9.60
CA ASP A 139 -16.88 -7.80 10.66
C ASP A 139 -16.35 -6.47 11.25
N ASP A 140 -17.07 -5.37 11.04
CA ASP A 140 -16.75 -4.02 11.50
C ASP A 140 -15.51 -3.37 10.85
N LYS A 141 -14.89 -4.02 9.88
CA LYS A 141 -13.79 -3.42 9.13
C LYS A 141 -14.30 -2.49 8.04
N SER A 142 -13.62 -1.39 7.83
CA SER A 142 -13.89 -0.49 6.72
C SER A 142 -12.97 -0.79 5.55
N ILE A 143 -13.55 -0.82 4.36
CA ILE A 143 -12.83 -0.84 3.09
C ILE A 143 -13.20 0.37 2.25
N ASN A 144 -12.28 0.78 1.38
CA ASN A 144 -12.54 1.77 0.35
C ASN A 144 -12.53 1.09 -1.02
N VAL A 145 -13.53 1.41 -1.82
CA VAL A 145 -13.69 0.87 -3.17
C VAL A 145 -13.72 2.03 -4.14
N ALA A 146 -12.71 2.12 -5.00
CA ALA A 146 -12.68 3.10 -6.08
C ALA A 146 -12.98 2.42 -7.42
N GLN A 147 -13.91 3.01 -8.15
CA GLN A 147 -14.32 2.64 -9.49
C GLN A 147 -13.90 3.79 -10.40
N VAL A 148 -12.85 3.58 -11.19
CA VAL A 148 -12.21 4.65 -11.94
C VAL A 148 -11.99 4.28 -13.39
N ASN A 149 -12.16 5.29 -14.26
CA ASN A 149 -11.96 5.18 -15.70
C ASN A 149 -10.72 6.00 -16.10
N TYR A 150 -9.74 5.35 -16.68
CA TYR A 150 -8.57 5.99 -17.27
C TYR A 150 -8.58 5.79 -18.79
N ASN A 151 -7.72 6.49 -19.50
CA ASN A 151 -7.51 6.25 -20.93
C ASN A 151 -7.09 4.80 -21.24
N SER A 152 -6.42 4.15 -20.28
CA SER A 152 -5.98 2.74 -20.36
C SER A 152 -7.08 1.72 -20.07
N GLY A 153 -8.26 2.16 -19.62
CA GLY A 153 -9.41 1.29 -19.30
C GLY A 153 -10.02 1.57 -17.93
N SER A 154 -11.00 0.77 -17.58
CA SER A 154 -11.72 0.86 -16.31
C SER A 154 -11.10 -0.04 -15.24
N TYR A 155 -11.04 0.45 -14.02
CA TYR A 155 -10.42 -0.25 -12.90
C TYR A 155 -11.31 -0.22 -11.66
N LEU A 156 -11.27 -1.32 -10.92
CA LEU A 156 -11.77 -1.45 -9.57
C LEU A 156 -10.57 -1.52 -8.63
N ILE A 157 -10.51 -0.63 -7.64
CA ILE A 157 -9.45 -0.59 -6.65
C ILE A 157 -10.09 -0.77 -5.27
N ILE A 158 -9.64 -1.74 -4.52
CA ILE A 158 -10.12 -2.02 -3.16
C ILE A 158 -8.95 -1.84 -2.21
N GLY A 159 -9.12 -1.03 -1.18
CA GLY A 159 -8.06 -0.77 -0.21
C GLY A 159 -8.55 -0.62 1.23
N THR A 160 -7.65 -0.83 2.18
CA THR A 160 -7.93 -0.69 3.62
C THR A 160 -6.67 -0.16 4.36
N PRO A 161 -6.82 0.72 5.36
CA PRO A 161 -8.02 1.48 5.73
C PRO A 161 -8.36 2.55 4.68
N THR A 162 -7.40 2.99 3.87
CA THR A 162 -7.56 3.93 2.76
C THR A 162 -6.77 3.47 1.55
N ILE A 163 -7.16 3.93 0.36
CA ILE A 163 -6.38 3.71 -0.85
C ILE A 163 -5.28 4.78 -0.89
N PHE A 164 -4.02 4.38 -0.96
CA PHE A 164 -2.86 5.28 -0.88
C PHE A 164 -2.16 5.52 -2.22
N ILE A 165 -2.67 4.94 -3.30
CA ILE A 165 -2.18 5.18 -4.66
C ILE A 165 -2.97 6.31 -5.32
N THR A 166 -2.32 7.02 -6.25
CA THR A 166 -2.97 8.04 -7.09
C THR A 166 -3.89 7.37 -8.11
N TYR A 167 -5.04 7.96 -8.32
CA TYR A 167 -6.05 7.51 -9.28
C TYR A 167 -5.82 8.15 -10.66
#